data_76050d832c4b3c935790f583dc824106
#
_entry.id   76050d832c4b3c935790f583dc824106
#
_cell.length_a   1.000
_cell.length_b   1.000
_cell.length_c   1.000
_cell.angle_alpha   90.00
_cell.angle_beta   90.00
_cell.angle_gamma   90.00
#
_symmetry.space_group_name_H-M   'P 1'
#
loop_
_entity.id
_entity.type
_entity.pdbx_description
1 polymer ?
#
loop_
_entity_poly.entity_id
_entity_poly.type
_entity_poly.pdbx_seq_one_letter_code
_entity_poly.pdbx_strand_id
1 'polypeptide(L)'
;MDAQSILFLIFSGVLLLAALRVVTARNPVHAVLFLVLAFFSAAALWILLRAEFLAIALVLVYVGAVMVLFLFVVMMLDINIDKLRQGFWRNAPWGFGVAALIVLQMWLVLSQPQWQGLTQAGPGIANADNTRALGMLTFTEYVFPLQIAGVILLVAIIAAIGLTLRGRKDSKSQDPSRQVQARAQDRVRLVSMPTEDRARQNKLP
;
A
#
# COMPACT_ATOMS: atom_id res chain seq x y z
N MET A 1 24.55 -30.02 -10.23
CA MET A 1 23.52 -29.01 -9.87
C MET A 1 22.89 -28.54 -11.16
N ASP A 2 21.58 -28.69 -11.29
CA ASP A 2 20.88 -28.25 -12.49
C ASP A 2 20.83 -26.72 -12.52
N ALA A 3 20.83 -26.12 -13.70
CA ALA A 3 20.78 -24.66 -13.85
C ALA A 3 19.62 -24.03 -13.08
N GLN A 4 18.49 -24.71 -12.98
CA GLN A 4 17.33 -24.30 -12.21
C GLN A 4 17.63 -24.19 -10.70
N SER A 5 18.37 -25.16 -10.14
CA SER A 5 18.77 -25.14 -8.72
C SER A 5 19.71 -23.97 -8.41
N ILE A 6 20.61 -23.64 -9.33
CA ILE A 6 21.55 -22.53 -9.18
C ILE A 6 20.77 -21.21 -9.19
N LEU A 7 19.87 -21.01 -10.15
CA LEU A 7 19.01 -19.82 -10.21
C LEU A 7 18.14 -19.70 -8.96
N PHE A 8 17.57 -20.79 -8.48
CA PHE A 8 16.79 -20.80 -7.24
C PHE A 8 17.62 -20.33 -6.04
N LEU A 9 18.85 -20.81 -5.88
CA LEU A 9 19.74 -20.38 -4.80
C LEU A 9 20.11 -18.90 -4.90
N ILE A 10 20.36 -18.40 -6.12
CA ILE A 10 20.69 -17.00 -6.35
C ILE A 10 19.49 -16.11 -5.95
N PHE A 11 18.30 -16.37 -6.50
CA PHE A 11 17.12 -15.55 -6.21
C PHE A 11 16.67 -15.66 -4.74
N SER A 12 16.78 -16.83 -4.12
CA SER A 12 16.49 -16.98 -2.69
C SER A 12 17.49 -16.23 -1.83
N GLY A 13 18.78 -16.24 -2.17
CA GLY A 13 19.79 -15.45 -1.48
C GLY A 13 19.55 -13.94 -1.60
N VAL A 14 19.23 -13.46 -2.80
CA VAL A 14 18.86 -12.04 -3.01
C VAL A 14 17.61 -11.68 -2.22
N LEU A 15 16.59 -12.54 -2.20
CA LEU A 15 15.35 -12.34 -1.46
C LEU A 15 15.63 -12.19 0.05
N LEU A 16 16.42 -13.08 0.63
CA LEU A 16 16.77 -13.03 2.06
C LEU A 16 17.57 -11.77 2.40
N LEU A 17 18.55 -11.41 1.59
CA LEU A 17 19.34 -10.19 1.79
C LEU A 17 18.48 -8.94 1.64
N ALA A 18 17.61 -8.90 0.64
CA ALA A 18 16.68 -7.80 0.45
C ALA A 18 15.71 -7.67 1.64
N ALA A 19 15.11 -8.78 2.10
CA ALA A 19 14.21 -8.79 3.25
C ALA A 19 14.91 -8.32 4.54
N LEU A 20 16.15 -8.75 4.78
CA LEU A 20 16.95 -8.28 5.91
C LEU A 20 17.21 -6.77 5.81
N ARG A 21 17.50 -6.27 4.60
CA ARG A 21 17.70 -4.83 4.36
C ARG A 21 16.43 -4.01 4.55
N VAL A 22 15.26 -4.53 4.19
CA VAL A 22 13.96 -3.86 4.45
C VAL A 22 13.82 -3.56 5.94
N VAL A 23 14.07 -4.55 6.80
CA VAL A 23 13.88 -4.41 8.25
C VAL A 23 14.97 -3.53 8.89
N THR A 24 16.21 -3.58 8.37
CA THR A 24 17.35 -2.86 8.95
C THR A 24 17.57 -1.46 8.37
N ALA A 25 16.95 -1.13 7.26
CA ALA A 25 17.12 0.16 6.60
C ALA A 25 16.69 1.32 7.51
N ARG A 26 17.53 2.35 7.58
CA ARG A 26 17.24 3.57 8.36
C ARG A 26 16.30 4.51 7.62
N ASN A 27 16.46 4.58 6.31
CA ASN A 27 15.65 5.44 5.45
C ASN A 27 14.45 4.65 4.93
N PRO A 28 13.20 5.10 5.16
CA PRO A 28 12.01 4.40 4.71
C PRO A 28 11.94 4.25 3.19
N VAL A 29 12.46 5.21 2.42
CA VAL A 29 12.52 5.10 0.96
C VAL A 29 13.41 3.94 0.52
N HIS A 30 14.59 3.79 1.16
CA HIS A 30 15.46 2.65 0.88
C HIS A 30 14.82 1.32 1.31
N ALA A 31 14.09 1.29 2.43
CA ALA A 31 13.34 0.10 2.83
C ALA A 31 12.35 -0.34 1.75
N VAL A 32 11.59 0.61 1.19
CA VAL A 32 10.63 0.31 0.11
C VAL A 32 11.32 -0.18 -1.15
N LEU A 33 12.46 0.42 -1.54
CA LEU A 33 13.21 -0.04 -2.71
C LEU A 33 13.73 -1.48 -2.52
N PHE A 34 14.22 -1.84 -1.34
CA PHE A 34 14.60 -3.22 -1.03
C PHE A 34 13.39 -4.16 -0.99
N LEU A 35 12.21 -3.66 -0.59
CA LEU A 35 10.98 -4.44 -0.62
C LEU A 35 10.54 -4.74 -2.07
N VAL A 36 10.69 -3.77 -2.98
CA VAL A 36 10.48 -3.98 -4.42
C VAL A 36 11.42 -5.08 -4.95
N LEU A 37 12.71 -5.00 -4.58
CA LEU A 37 13.69 -6.03 -4.98
C LEU A 37 13.32 -7.41 -4.41
N ALA A 38 12.86 -7.48 -3.15
CA ALA A 38 12.41 -8.71 -2.53
C ALA A 38 11.22 -9.33 -3.29
N PHE A 39 10.21 -8.54 -3.63
CA PHE A 39 9.06 -9.02 -4.39
C PHE A 39 9.44 -9.47 -5.81
N PHE A 40 10.34 -8.76 -6.47
CA PHE A 40 10.83 -9.17 -7.78
C PHE A 40 11.57 -10.51 -7.73
N SER A 41 12.39 -10.70 -6.71
CA SER A 41 13.08 -11.97 -6.46
C SER A 41 12.12 -13.10 -6.13
N ALA A 42 11.07 -12.82 -5.34
CA ALA A 42 10.02 -13.80 -5.04
C ALA A 42 9.23 -14.18 -6.29
N ALA A 43 8.90 -13.23 -7.17
CA ALA A 43 8.26 -13.52 -8.45
C ALA A 43 9.12 -14.43 -9.33
N ALA A 44 10.45 -14.19 -9.39
CA ALA A 44 11.37 -15.06 -10.13
C ALA A 44 11.38 -16.49 -9.55
N LEU A 45 11.37 -16.64 -8.22
CA LEU A 45 11.26 -17.96 -7.58
C LEU A 45 9.93 -18.66 -7.94
N TRP A 46 8.82 -17.94 -7.99
CA TRP A 46 7.52 -18.50 -8.37
C TRP A 46 7.48 -18.95 -9.85
N ILE A 47 8.14 -18.21 -10.75
CA ILE A 47 8.30 -18.66 -12.15
C ILE A 47 9.09 -19.97 -12.19
N LEU A 48 10.17 -20.09 -11.43
CA LEU A 48 10.95 -21.34 -11.36
C LEU A 48 10.13 -22.53 -10.81
N LEU A 49 9.15 -22.23 -9.94
CA LEU A 49 8.20 -23.22 -9.39
C LEU A 49 6.97 -23.44 -10.28
N ARG A 50 6.94 -22.92 -11.51
CA ARG A 50 5.82 -23.03 -12.46
C ARG A 50 4.52 -22.36 -11.97
N ALA A 51 4.58 -21.45 -11.00
CA ALA A 51 3.46 -20.65 -10.53
C ALA A 51 3.39 -19.30 -11.29
N GLU A 52 3.23 -19.36 -12.59
CA GLU A 52 3.35 -18.20 -13.49
C GLU A 52 2.32 -17.10 -13.20
N PHE A 53 1.06 -17.48 -12.99
CA PHE A 53 0.00 -16.53 -12.65
C PHE A 53 0.31 -15.76 -11.37
N LEU A 54 0.81 -16.45 -10.35
CA LEU A 54 1.13 -15.85 -9.06
C LEU A 54 2.30 -14.86 -9.19
N ALA A 55 3.31 -15.21 -9.97
CA ALA A 55 4.47 -14.36 -10.24
C ALA A 55 4.05 -13.07 -10.99
N ILE A 56 3.24 -13.20 -12.03
CA ILE A 56 2.76 -12.05 -12.82
C ILE A 56 1.86 -11.16 -11.95
N ALA A 57 0.95 -11.73 -11.17
CA ALA A 57 0.08 -10.98 -10.27
C ALA A 57 0.88 -10.22 -9.21
N LEU A 58 1.94 -10.82 -8.65
CA LEU A 58 2.82 -10.16 -7.70
C LEU A 58 3.51 -8.94 -8.33
N VAL A 59 4.08 -9.08 -9.51
CA VAL A 59 4.79 -7.99 -10.18
C VAL A 59 3.82 -6.90 -10.62
N LEU A 60 2.69 -7.27 -11.23
CA LEU A 60 1.75 -6.30 -11.77
C LEU A 60 1.02 -5.50 -10.67
N VAL A 61 0.48 -6.21 -9.67
CA VAL A 61 -0.35 -5.60 -8.64
C VAL A 61 0.49 -5.08 -7.48
N TYR A 62 1.34 -5.94 -6.87
CA TYR A 62 2.09 -5.54 -5.69
C TYR A 62 3.23 -4.59 -6.03
N VAL A 63 4.05 -4.92 -7.00
CA VAL A 63 5.18 -4.06 -7.39
C VAL A 63 4.69 -2.87 -8.20
N GLY A 64 3.90 -3.11 -9.26
CA GLY A 64 3.49 -2.08 -10.21
C GLY A 64 2.49 -1.06 -9.64
N ALA A 65 1.48 -1.50 -8.90
CA ALA A 65 0.46 -0.60 -8.38
C ALA A 65 0.72 -0.20 -6.92
N VAL A 66 0.81 -1.20 -6.01
CA VAL A 66 0.84 -0.93 -4.56
C VAL A 66 2.16 -0.32 -4.11
N MET A 67 3.30 -0.89 -4.54
CA MET A 67 4.61 -0.39 -4.10
C MET A 67 4.95 0.97 -4.67
N VAL A 68 4.58 1.25 -5.92
CA VAL A 68 4.79 2.57 -6.52
C VAL A 68 3.98 3.62 -5.76
N LEU A 69 2.70 3.34 -5.47
CA LEU A 69 1.89 4.25 -4.66
C LEU A 69 2.47 4.43 -3.25
N PHE A 70 2.88 3.34 -2.60
CA PHE A 70 3.49 3.37 -1.28
C PHE A 70 4.79 4.18 -1.26
N LEU A 71 5.62 4.06 -2.30
CA LEU A 71 6.84 4.84 -2.46
C LEU A 71 6.54 6.35 -2.53
N PHE A 72 5.52 6.76 -3.28
CA PHE A 72 5.07 8.15 -3.31
C PHE A 72 4.62 8.64 -1.93
N VAL A 73 3.82 7.85 -1.23
CA VAL A 73 3.34 8.20 0.11
C VAL A 73 4.50 8.37 1.08
N VAL A 74 5.44 7.42 1.11
CA VAL A 74 6.61 7.46 2.00
C VAL A 74 7.54 8.64 1.70
N MET A 75 7.67 9.00 0.43
CA MET A 75 8.48 10.15 0.00
C MET A 75 7.81 11.48 0.37
N MET A 76 6.47 11.55 0.37
CA MET A 76 5.72 12.76 0.74
C MET A 76 5.55 12.92 2.25
N LEU A 77 5.70 11.83 3.01
CA LEU A 77 5.53 11.85 4.46
C LEU A 77 6.85 12.20 5.13
N ASP A 78 6.92 13.36 5.77
CA ASP A 78 8.07 13.76 6.60
C ASP A 78 8.00 13.04 7.96
N ILE A 79 8.50 11.79 7.99
CA ILE A 79 8.50 10.95 9.18
C ILE A 79 9.75 11.22 10.00
N ASN A 80 9.58 11.66 11.25
CA ASN A 80 10.67 11.78 12.20
C ASN A 80 11.12 10.39 12.70
N ILE A 81 12.12 9.84 12.00
CA ILE A 81 12.61 8.46 12.20
C ILE A 81 13.32 8.30 13.56
N ASP A 82 13.92 9.35 14.09
CA ASP A 82 14.66 9.31 15.36
C ASP A 82 13.73 8.99 16.54
N LYS A 83 12.49 9.50 16.52
CA LYS A 83 11.50 9.19 17.56
C LYS A 83 10.99 7.74 17.46
N LEU A 84 10.87 7.18 16.26
CA LEU A 84 10.39 5.81 16.07
C LEU A 84 11.39 4.74 16.54
N ARG A 85 12.68 5.08 16.57
CA ARG A 85 13.74 4.15 16.97
C ARG A 85 14.05 4.19 18.48
N GLN A 86 13.48 5.11 19.22
CA GLN A 86 13.66 5.17 20.67
C GLN A 86 13.03 3.91 21.31
N GLY A 87 13.85 3.08 21.92
CA GLY A 87 13.44 1.85 22.59
C GLY A 87 13.55 0.56 21.76
N PHE A 88 14.01 0.61 20.52
CA PHE A 88 14.19 -0.58 19.67
C PHE A 88 15.04 -1.67 20.36
N TRP A 89 16.19 -1.32 20.89
CA TRP A 89 17.10 -2.25 21.55
C TRP A 89 16.51 -2.89 22.81
N ARG A 90 15.64 -2.18 23.51
CA ARG A 90 14.98 -2.72 24.71
C ARG A 90 13.99 -3.84 24.38
N ASN A 91 13.33 -3.75 23.23
CA ASN A 91 12.34 -4.72 22.78
C ASN A 91 12.92 -5.77 21.80
N ALA A 92 14.15 -5.59 21.34
CA ALA A 92 14.84 -6.50 20.41
C ALA A 92 14.86 -7.98 20.91
N PRO A 93 15.18 -8.29 22.19
CA PRO A 93 15.21 -9.70 22.63
C PRO A 93 13.85 -10.38 22.52
N TRP A 94 12.76 -9.68 22.79
CA TRP A 94 11.41 -10.20 22.58
C TRP A 94 11.11 -10.48 21.09
N GLY A 95 11.52 -9.58 20.22
CA GLY A 95 11.39 -9.76 18.77
C GLY A 95 12.19 -10.96 18.26
N PHE A 96 13.42 -11.15 18.74
CA PHE A 96 14.23 -12.31 18.40
C PHE A 96 13.62 -13.62 18.96
N GLY A 97 13.04 -13.60 20.18
CA GLY A 97 12.36 -14.75 20.75
C GLY A 97 11.16 -15.21 19.91
N VAL A 98 10.32 -14.26 19.49
CA VAL A 98 9.17 -14.54 18.61
C VAL A 98 9.63 -15.03 17.24
N ALA A 99 10.65 -14.41 16.64
CA ALA A 99 11.19 -14.84 15.35
C ALA A 99 11.77 -16.27 15.42
N ALA A 100 12.53 -16.58 16.47
CA ALA A 100 13.07 -17.92 16.68
C ALA A 100 11.96 -18.95 16.87
N LEU A 101 10.89 -18.61 17.59
CA LEU A 101 9.72 -19.48 17.76
C LEU A 101 9.05 -19.78 16.41
N ILE A 102 8.85 -18.77 15.57
CA ILE A 102 8.25 -18.93 14.24
C ILE A 102 9.12 -19.82 13.36
N VAL A 103 10.44 -19.58 13.33
CA VAL A 103 11.40 -20.41 12.56
C VAL A 103 11.39 -21.85 13.07
N LEU A 104 11.40 -22.06 14.38
CA LEU A 104 11.33 -23.39 14.97
C LEU A 104 10.03 -24.11 14.60
N GLN A 105 8.90 -23.41 14.69
CA GLN A 105 7.59 -23.96 14.32
C GLN A 105 7.56 -24.34 12.83
N MET A 106 8.04 -23.48 11.94
CA MET A 106 8.15 -23.78 10.53
C MET A 106 9.06 -25.01 10.28
N TRP A 107 10.21 -25.05 10.95
CA TRP A 107 11.12 -26.19 10.85
C TRP A 107 10.46 -27.50 11.26
N LEU A 108 9.77 -27.52 12.39
CA LEU A 108 9.05 -28.69 12.90
C LEU A 108 7.95 -29.15 11.91
N VAL A 109 7.22 -28.23 11.32
CA VAL A 109 6.18 -28.57 10.35
C VAL A 109 6.80 -29.14 9.07
N LEU A 110 7.80 -28.47 8.51
CA LEU A 110 8.42 -28.88 7.23
C LEU A 110 9.28 -30.15 7.36
N SER A 111 9.77 -30.49 8.56
CA SER A 111 10.53 -31.71 8.80
C SER A 111 9.66 -32.96 8.89
N GLN A 112 8.32 -32.83 8.92
CA GLN A 112 7.42 -33.97 8.96
C GLN A 112 7.49 -34.78 7.64
N PRO A 113 7.64 -36.12 7.70
CA PRO A 113 7.76 -36.98 6.51
C PRO A 113 6.56 -36.89 5.55
N GLN A 114 5.40 -36.48 6.06
CA GLN A 114 4.17 -36.33 5.29
C GLN A 114 4.29 -35.27 4.17
N TRP A 115 5.12 -34.25 4.37
CA TRP A 115 5.34 -33.19 3.38
C TRP A 115 6.32 -33.57 2.27
N GLN A 116 7.20 -34.56 2.52
CA GLN A 116 8.16 -35.03 1.52
C GLN A 116 7.47 -35.73 0.34
N GLY A 117 6.28 -36.29 0.55
CA GLY A 117 5.46 -36.88 -0.53
C GLY A 117 4.76 -35.85 -1.44
N LEU A 118 4.52 -34.63 -0.94
CA LEU A 118 3.88 -33.56 -1.73
C LEU A 118 4.84 -32.85 -2.68
N THR A 119 6.15 -33.01 -2.51
CA THR A 119 7.17 -32.46 -3.41
C THR A 119 7.29 -33.25 -4.72
N GLN A 120 6.71 -34.45 -4.80
CA GLN A 120 6.56 -35.17 -6.04
C GLN A 120 5.26 -34.65 -6.72
N ALA A 121 5.35 -33.48 -7.34
CA ALA A 121 4.35 -33.03 -8.26
C ALA A 121 4.12 -34.11 -9.32
N GLY A 122 2.93 -34.71 -9.33
CA GLY A 122 2.61 -35.74 -10.29
C GLY A 122 2.87 -35.26 -11.72
N PRO A 123 3.24 -36.15 -12.63
CA PRO A 123 3.64 -35.79 -14.00
C PRO A 123 2.54 -35.11 -14.85
N GLY A 124 1.33 -34.91 -14.32
CA GLY A 124 0.22 -34.32 -15.02
C GLY A 124 0.14 -32.77 -14.98
N ILE A 125 0.87 -32.10 -14.07
CA ILE A 125 0.75 -30.65 -13.88
C ILE A 125 1.81 -29.87 -14.69
N ALA A 126 2.83 -30.56 -15.19
CA ALA A 126 3.99 -29.93 -15.83
C ALA A 126 3.70 -29.28 -17.21
N ASN A 127 2.58 -29.59 -17.86
CA ASN A 127 2.22 -29.11 -19.20
C ASN A 127 0.89 -28.37 -19.29
N ALA A 128 0.20 -28.13 -18.18
CA ALA A 128 -1.02 -27.34 -18.17
C ALA A 128 -0.68 -25.85 -18.04
N ASP A 129 -1.27 -25.02 -18.90
CA ASP A 129 -1.28 -23.57 -18.76
C ASP A 129 -1.87 -23.22 -17.38
N ASN A 130 -0.98 -22.90 -16.43
CA ASN A 130 -1.33 -22.62 -15.03
C ASN A 130 -2.38 -21.53 -14.93
N THR A 131 -2.28 -20.47 -15.74
CA THR A 131 -3.20 -19.36 -15.77
C THR A 131 -4.58 -19.78 -16.19
N ARG A 132 -4.69 -20.59 -17.25
CA ARG A 132 -5.96 -21.11 -17.75
C ARG A 132 -6.62 -22.07 -16.76
N ALA A 133 -5.83 -22.97 -16.17
CA ALA A 133 -6.34 -23.94 -15.19
C ALA A 133 -6.90 -23.25 -13.96
N LEU A 134 -6.19 -22.27 -13.41
CA LEU A 134 -6.66 -21.43 -12.29
C LEU A 134 -7.90 -20.61 -12.66
N GLY A 135 -7.91 -20.02 -13.87
CA GLY A 135 -9.07 -19.29 -14.36
C GLY A 135 -10.32 -20.16 -14.43
N MET A 136 -10.23 -21.34 -15.05
CA MET A 136 -11.34 -22.28 -15.12
C MET A 136 -11.84 -22.67 -13.73
N LEU A 137 -10.95 -23.04 -12.83
CA LEU A 137 -11.30 -23.42 -11.45
C LEU A 137 -11.99 -22.28 -10.68
N THR A 138 -11.47 -21.06 -10.81
CA THR A 138 -11.99 -19.88 -10.13
C THR A 138 -13.38 -19.50 -10.60
N PHE A 139 -13.65 -19.61 -11.90
CA PHE A 139 -14.94 -19.23 -12.50
C PHE A 139 -15.97 -20.36 -12.55
N THR A 140 -15.62 -21.60 -12.18
CA THR A 140 -16.55 -22.72 -12.09
C THR A 140 -16.82 -23.15 -10.66
N GLU A 141 -15.80 -23.56 -9.92
CA GLU A 141 -15.97 -24.10 -8.57
C GLU A 141 -15.91 -23.03 -7.49
N TYR A 142 -15.06 -21.99 -7.68
CA TYR A 142 -14.81 -20.94 -6.69
C TYR A 142 -15.49 -19.60 -7.01
N VAL A 143 -16.65 -19.64 -7.70
CA VAL A 143 -17.41 -18.42 -8.04
C VAL A 143 -17.85 -17.66 -6.81
N PHE A 144 -18.30 -18.35 -5.77
CA PHE A 144 -18.77 -17.70 -4.53
C PHE A 144 -17.65 -16.96 -3.78
N PRO A 145 -16.48 -17.56 -3.50
CA PRO A 145 -15.33 -16.83 -2.98
C PRO A 145 -14.89 -15.66 -3.86
N LEU A 146 -14.94 -15.80 -5.17
CA LEU A 146 -14.62 -14.73 -6.12
C LEU A 146 -15.57 -13.53 -5.96
N GLN A 147 -16.87 -13.78 -5.83
CA GLN A 147 -17.86 -12.73 -5.61
C GLN A 147 -17.64 -12.00 -4.29
N ILE A 148 -17.33 -12.73 -3.21
CA ILE A 148 -16.98 -12.12 -1.92
C ILE A 148 -15.74 -11.24 -2.05
N ALA A 149 -14.69 -11.71 -2.74
CA ALA A 149 -13.52 -10.90 -3.02
C ALA A 149 -13.85 -9.59 -3.76
N GLY A 150 -14.76 -9.66 -4.75
CA GLY A 150 -15.26 -8.49 -5.46
C GLY A 150 -15.97 -7.49 -4.54
N VAL A 151 -16.79 -7.96 -3.61
CA VAL A 151 -17.46 -7.11 -2.62
C VAL A 151 -16.44 -6.45 -1.67
N ILE A 152 -15.44 -7.20 -1.21
CA ILE A 152 -14.35 -6.65 -0.38
C ILE A 152 -13.60 -5.54 -1.12
N LEU A 153 -13.29 -5.74 -2.39
CA LEU A 153 -12.64 -4.72 -3.23
C LEU A 153 -13.53 -3.47 -3.38
N LEU A 154 -14.83 -3.65 -3.58
CA LEU A 154 -15.78 -2.54 -3.65
C LEU A 154 -15.79 -1.73 -2.35
N VAL A 155 -15.87 -2.40 -1.20
CA VAL A 155 -15.82 -1.74 0.12
C VAL A 155 -14.50 -1.01 0.31
N ALA A 156 -13.37 -1.60 -0.10
CA ALA A 156 -12.06 -0.97 -0.02
C ALA A 156 -11.99 0.32 -0.85
N ILE A 157 -12.54 0.32 -2.07
CA ILE A 157 -12.61 1.51 -2.94
C ILE A 157 -13.45 2.61 -2.29
N ILE A 158 -14.65 2.27 -1.78
CA ILE A 158 -15.53 3.23 -1.11
C ILE A 158 -14.84 3.82 0.13
N ALA A 159 -14.19 2.98 0.93
CA ALA A 159 -13.44 3.42 2.11
C ALA A 159 -12.28 4.36 1.73
N ALA A 160 -11.52 4.04 0.69
CA ALA A 160 -10.43 4.88 0.20
C ALA A 160 -10.93 6.26 -0.25
N ILE A 161 -12.03 6.30 -1.00
CA ILE A 161 -12.67 7.56 -1.42
C ILE A 161 -13.16 8.34 -0.19
N GLY A 162 -13.84 7.68 0.76
CA GLY A 162 -14.35 8.31 1.97
C GLY A 162 -13.25 8.92 2.85
N LEU A 163 -12.10 8.26 2.97
CA LEU A 163 -10.95 8.77 3.73
C LEU A 163 -10.26 9.94 3.05
N THR A 164 -10.24 9.97 1.72
CA THR A 164 -9.62 11.06 0.95
C THR A 164 -10.55 12.25 0.73
N LEU A 165 -11.86 12.07 0.93
CA LEU A 165 -12.86 13.11 0.74
C LEU A 165 -12.73 14.17 1.82
N ARG A 166 -12.01 15.21 1.53
CA ARG A 166 -11.85 16.37 2.40
C ARG A 166 -12.92 17.41 2.07
N GLY A 167 -14.01 17.44 2.85
CA GLY A 167 -14.99 18.52 2.77
C GLY A 167 -14.32 19.87 3.06
N ARG A 168 -14.41 20.80 2.12
CA ARG A 168 -13.92 22.18 2.32
C ARG A 168 -14.81 22.87 3.37
N LYS A 169 -14.40 22.84 4.62
CA LYS A 169 -15.13 23.49 5.73
C LYS A 169 -15.16 25.03 5.63
N ASP A 170 -14.25 25.65 4.89
CA ASP A 170 -14.08 27.11 4.81
C ASP A 170 -13.93 27.62 3.37
N SER A 171 -14.63 27.04 2.43
CA SER A 171 -14.61 27.62 1.10
C SER A 171 -15.54 28.83 1.08
N LYS A 172 -15.00 30.01 0.82
CA LYS A 172 -15.77 31.20 0.45
C LYS A 172 -16.45 31.03 -0.91
N SER A 173 -16.91 29.79 -1.22
CA SER A 173 -17.61 29.51 -2.47
C SER A 173 -18.96 30.22 -2.41
N GLN A 174 -19.17 31.04 -3.40
CA GLN A 174 -20.40 31.79 -3.54
C GLN A 174 -21.43 30.91 -4.25
N ASP A 175 -22.64 30.94 -3.78
CA ASP A 175 -23.76 30.27 -4.43
C ASP A 175 -24.32 31.21 -5.51
N PRO A 176 -24.19 30.87 -6.80
CA PRO A 176 -24.68 31.73 -7.89
C PRO A 176 -26.19 32.04 -7.77
N SER A 177 -26.96 31.05 -7.29
CA SER A 177 -28.41 31.21 -7.13
C SER A 177 -28.77 32.29 -6.11
N ARG A 178 -28.03 32.36 -4.99
CA ARG A 178 -28.23 33.42 -3.97
C ARG A 178 -27.75 34.77 -4.45
N GLN A 179 -26.71 34.80 -5.30
CA GLN A 179 -26.21 36.08 -5.82
C GLN A 179 -27.15 36.70 -6.84
N VAL A 180 -27.78 35.93 -7.71
CA VAL A 180 -28.77 36.40 -8.69
C VAL A 180 -30.01 36.91 -8.00
N GLN A 181 -30.38 36.35 -6.84
CA GLN A 181 -31.56 36.77 -6.04
C GLN A 181 -31.30 37.96 -5.14
N ALA A 182 -30.04 38.37 -4.96
CA ALA A 182 -29.70 39.51 -4.09
C ALA A 182 -30.16 40.84 -4.70
N ARG A 183 -31.10 41.48 -4.06
CA ARG A 183 -31.63 42.81 -4.46
C ARG A 183 -30.90 43.94 -3.72
N ALA A 184 -30.78 45.09 -4.36
CA ALA A 184 -30.16 46.28 -3.75
C ALA A 184 -30.82 46.68 -2.44
N GLN A 185 -32.15 46.50 -2.33
CA GLN A 185 -32.94 46.83 -1.13
C GLN A 185 -32.51 46.00 0.09
N ASP A 186 -32.00 44.77 -0.11
CA ASP A 186 -31.61 43.87 0.97
C ASP A 186 -30.17 44.09 1.45
N ARG A 187 -29.37 44.81 0.67
CA ARG A 187 -27.91 44.94 0.92
C ARG A 187 -27.42 46.37 1.06
N VAL A 188 -28.19 47.35 0.63
CA VAL A 188 -27.79 48.75 0.66
C VAL A 188 -28.66 49.50 1.65
N ARG A 189 -28.05 50.05 2.70
CA ARG A 189 -28.67 50.99 3.62
C ARG A 189 -28.07 52.36 3.41
N LEU A 190 -28.89 53.34 3.02
CA LEU A 190 -28.49 54.75 2.98
C LEU A 190 -28.32 55.27 4.40
N VAL A 191 -27.09 55.60 4.74
CA VAL A 191 -26.77 56.24 6.03
C VAL A 191 -26.54 57.72 5.74
N SER A 192 -27.43 58.55 6.31
CA SER A 192 -27.26 60.00 6.29
C SER A 192 -26.23 60.37 7.36
N MET A 193 -25.06 60.73 6.94
CA MET A 193 -24.03 61.25 7.84
C MET A 193 -23.97 62.76 7.68
N PRO A 194 -23.90 63.51 8.78
CA PRO A 194 -23.68 64.95 8.70
C PRO A 194 -22.32 65.23 8.04
N THR A 195 -22.30 66.16 7.12
CA THR A 195 -21.09 66.61 6.44
C THR A 195 -20.13 67.16 7.49
N GLU A 196 -18.95 66.61 7.59
CA GLU A 196 -17.91 67.17 8.44
C GLU A 196 -17.54 68.56 7.88
N ASP A 197 -17.80 69.61 8.62
CA ASP A 197 -17.39 70.98 8.24
C ASP A 197 -15.89 71.04 8.15
N ARG A 198 -15.33 71.25 6.94
CA ARG A 198 -13.91 71.46 6.67
C ARG A 198 -13.30 72.57 7.58
N ALA A 199 -14.12 73.40 8.18
CA ALA A 199 -13.70 74.44 9.11
C ALA A 199 -13.19 73.87 10.46
N ARG A 200 -13.53 72.60 10.83
CA ARG A 200 -13.01 71.97 12.05
C ARG A 200 -11.67 71.27 11.87
N GLN A 201 -11.33 70.85 10.64
CA GLN A 201 -10.03 70.18 10.37
C GLN A 201 -8.84 71.15 10.46
N ASN A 202 -9.08 72.45 10.26
CA ASN A 202 -8.00 73.49 10.29
C ASN A 202 -7.72 74.03 11.69
N LYS A 203 -8.32 73.48 12.75
CA LYS A 203 -8.13 73.93 14.15
C LYS A 203 -7.47 72.88 15.03
N LEU A 204 -6.82 71.90 14.47
CA LEU A 204 -5.95 71.02 15.27
C LEU A 204 -4.50 71.57 15.18
N PRO A 205 -3.85 71.78 16.32
CA PRO A 205 -2.51 72.32 16.41
C PRO A 205 -1.45 71.35 15.87
#